data_21a10a128280b019435c816ffe82dea0
#
_entry.id   21a10a128280b019435c816ffe82dea0
#
_cell.length_a   1.000
_cell.length_b   1.000
_cell.length_c   1.000
_cell.angle_alpha   90.00
_cell.angle_beta   90.00
_cell.angle_gamma   90.00
#
_symmetry.space_group_name_H-M   'P 1'
#
loop_
_entity.id
_entity.type
_entity.pdbx_description
1 polymer ?
#
loop_
_entity_poly.entity_id
_entity_poly.type
_entity_poly.pdbx_seq_one_letter_code
_entity_poly.pdbx_strand_id
1 'polypeptide(L)'
;DETDSQANYRYLKRISGKHSATVYEDKKNRDPEHDAAGKASAFAADFGRIEVDDSVDLSKFSKLSSEYSDYKSMLPASSESPDLRFRMTGRHHATGVYTIVNGRKNMAVDPRAPHSFTHEWFHHLDFSTPDGQQISRDPEFKAIVAHYKETVDRDAMGGSDPDRYLAPTEIFARAGELWMHERDKEAGGCSSF
;
A
#
# COMPACT_ATOMS: atom_id res chain seq x y z
N ASP A 1 12.65 7.56 -18.18
CA ASP A 1 12.51 6.25 -17.54
C ASP A 1 11.21 6.20 -16.79
N GLU A 2 10.41 5.15 -17.04
CA GLU A 2 9.14 4.94 -16.39
C GLU A 2 9.35 4.64 -14.90
N THR A 3 8.60 5.29 -14.03
CA THR A 3 8.63 4.96 -12.59
C THR A 3 7.94 3.60 -12.35
N ASP A 4 8.36 2.87 -11.32
CA ASP A 4 7.74 1.57 -10.96
C ASP A 4 6.23 1.71 -10.68
N SER A 5 5.80 2.86 -10.13
CA SER A 5 4.39 3.18 -9.95
C SER A 5 3.63 3.30 -11.28
N GLN A 6 4.26 3.90 -12.31
CA GLN A 6 3.65 3.99 -13.65
C GLN A 6 3.59 2.63 -14.32
N ALA A 7 4.62 1.81 -14.19
CA ALA A 7 4.63 0.44 -14.69
C ALA A 7 3.54 -0.41 -14.03
N ASN A 8 3.39 -0.29 -12.71
CA ASN A 8 2.34 -0.95 -11.96
C ASN A 8 0.93 -0.49 -12.38
N TYR A 9 0.75 0.83 -12.56
CA TYR A 9 -0.50 1.39 -13.10
C TYR A 9 -0.87 0.82 -14.47
N ARG A 10 0.09 0.76 -15.40
CA ARG A 10 -0.14 0.18 -16.74
C ARG A 10 -0.48 -1.31 -16.67
N TYR A 11 0.21 -2.06 -15.81
CA TYR A 11 -0.09 -3.46 -15.57
C TYR A 11 -1.51 -3.66 -15.07
N LEU A 12 -1.91 -2.94 -14.01
CA LEU A 12 -3.24 -3.01 -13.43
C LEU A 12 -4.33 -2.61 -14.43
N LYS A 13 -4.09 -1.56 -15.22
CA LYS A 13 -5.01 -1.13 -16.28
C LYS A 13 -5.17 -2.21 -17.35
N ARG A 14 -4.12 -2.93 -17.69
CA ARG A 14 -4.17 -4.02 -18.66
C ARG A 14 -4.99 -5.21 -18.17
N ILE A 15 -4.86 -5.58 -16.89
CA ILE A 15 -5.53 -6.75 -16.32
C ILE A 15 -6.96 -6.48 -15.86
N SER A 16 -7.36 -5.21 -15.62
CA SER A 16 -8.67 -4.86 -15.06
C SER A 16 -9.84 -5.05 -16.01
N GLY A 17 -9.61 -5.22 -17.33
CA GLY A 17 -10.67 -5.34 -18.32
C GLY A 17 -11.49 -4.05 -18.49
N LYS A 18 -12.32 -3.98 -19.55
CA LYS A 18 -13.02 -2.76 -19.97
C LYS A 18 -14.27 -2.39 -19.12
N HIS A 19 -14.75 -3.25 -18.23
CA HIS A 19 -16.08 -3.13 -17.62
C HIS A 19 -16.13 -3.09 -16.10
N SER A 20 -14.99 -3.16 -15.39
CA SER A 20 -14.94 -3.04 -13.95
C SER A 20 -14.09 -1.84 -13.53
N ALA A 21 -14.55 -1.09 -12.51
CA ALA A 21 -13.71 -0.07 -11.89
C ALA A 21 -12.40 -0.71 -11.42
N THR A 22 -11.29 -0.09 -11.75
CA THR A 22 -9.98 -0.51 -11.28
C THR A 22 -9.82 -0.14 -9.80
N VAL A 23 -8.85 -0.75 -9.12
CA VAL A 23 -8.60 -0.49 -7.69
C VAL A 23 -8.31 0.99 -7.38
N TYR A 24 -7.94 1.77 -8.37
CA TYR A 24 -7.59 3.20 -8.25
C TYR A 24 -8.65 4.16 -8.81
N GLU A 25 -9.72 3.66 -9.46
CA GLU A 25 -10.79 4.51 -9.99
C GLU A 25 -11.84 4.81 -8.93
N ASP A 26 -12.35 6.04 -8.94
CA ASP A 26 -13.46 6.42 -8.08
C ASP A 26 -14.74 5.70 -8.50
N LYS A 27 -15.43 5.09 -7.54
CA LYS A 27 -16.78 4.59 -7.79
C LYS A 27 -17.78 5.73 -7.90
N LYS A 28 -18.67 5.66 -8.88
CA LYS A 28 -19.71 6.67 -9.10
C LYS A 28 -20.87 6.57 -8.12
N ASN A 29 -21.26 5.34 -7.77
CA ASN A 29 -22.35 5.07 -6.84
C ASN A 29 -21.74 4.41 -5.59
N ARG A 30 -21.68 5.15 -4.50
CA ARG A 30 -21.15 4.68 -3.21
C ARG A 30 -22.28 4.61 -2.19
N ASP A 31 -22.26 3.58 -1.39
CA ASP A 31 -23.21 3.44 -0.30
C ASP A 31 -22.96 4.53 0.77
N PRO A 32 -24.02 5.28 1.19
CA PRO A 32 -23.88 6.34 2.17
C PRO A 32 -23.36 5.89 3.53
N GLU A 33 -23.68 4.68 3.96
CA GLU A 33 -23.24 4.14 5.25
C GLU A 33 -21.74 3.87 5.23
N HIS A 34 -21.21 3.27 4.14
CA HIS A 34 -19.78 3.04 3.95
C HIS A 34 -19.00 4.36 3.81
N ASP A 35 -19.57 5.36 3.13
CA ASP A 35 -18.98 6.69 3.06
C ASP A 35 -18.91 7.37 4.44
N ALA A 36 -19.97 7.26 5.24
CA ALA A 36 -20.00 7.80 6.58
C ALA A 36 -18.98 7.09 7.50
N ALA A 37 -18.88 5.77 7.41
CA ALA A 37 -17.90 4.99 8.16
C ALA A 37 -16.46 5.40 7.83
N GLY A 38 -16.16 5.57 6.53
CA GLY A 38 -14.83 6.06 6.09
C GLY A 38 -14.48 7.42 6.69
N LYS A 39 -15.40 8.36 6.62
CA LYS A 39 -15.20 9.74 7.15
C LYS A 39 -15.07 9.78 8.67
N ALA A 40 -15.72 8.86 9.39
CA ALA A 40 -15.68 8.77 10.84
C ALA A 40 -14.49 7.94 11.36
N SER A 41 -13.74 7.30 10.50
CA SER A 41 -12.64 6.41 10.86
C SER A 41 -11.40 7.17 11.34
N ALA A 42 -10.54 6.49 12.10
CA ALA A 42 -9.25 7.02 12.53
C ALA A 42 -8.31 7.36 11.36
N PHE A 43 -8.52 6.73 10.20
CA PHE A 43 -7.75 7.03 8.99
C PHE A 43 -8.00 8.45 8.45
N ALA A 44 -9.19 9.01 8.70
CA ALA A 44 -9.58 10.30 8.13
C ALA A 44 -8.69 11.48 8.56
N ALA A 45 -7.94 11.34 9.64
CA ALA A 45 -7.01 12.36 10.12
C ALA A 45 -5.70 12.41 9.32
N ASP A 46 -5.30 11.28 8.71
CA ASP A 46 -3.96 11.10 8.15
C ASP A 46 -3.99 10.95 6.62
N PHE A 47 -5.16 10.64 6.04
CA PHE A 47 -5.34 10.42 4.61
C PHE A 47 -6.20 11.51 3.96
N GLY A 48 -5.97 11.77 2.67
CA GLY A 48 -6.70 12.79 1.93
C GLY A 48 -8.18 12.46 1.76
N ARG A 49 -8.49 11.26 1.33
CA ARG A 49 -9.84 10.72 1.21
C ARG A 49 -9.85 9.25 1.60
N ILE A 50 -10.87 8.87 2.36
CA ILE A 50 -11.13 7.47 2.68
C ILE A 50 -12.32 6.99 1.84
N GLU A 51 -12.14 5.88 1.16
CA GLU A 51 -13.21 5.17 0.48
C GLU A 51 -13.32 3.75 1.04
N VAL A 52 -14.49 3.39 1.50
CA VAL A 52 -14.84 2.03 1.93
C VAL A 52 -15.82 1.47 0.91
N ASP A 53 -15.43 0.39 0.23
CA ASP A 53 -16.26 -0.25 -0.79
C ASP A 53 -17.47 -0.92 -0.17
N ASP A 54 -18.62 -0.91 -0.87
CA ASP A 54 -19.90 -1.49 -0.42
C ASP A 54 -19.81 -2.98 -0.06
N SER A 55 -18.78 -3.68 -0.58
CA SER A 55 -18.49 -5.08 -0.28
C SER A 55 -17.70 -5.30 1.01
N VAL A 56 -17.27 -4.24 1.67
CA VAL A 56 -16.50 -4.30 2.91
C VAL A 56 -17.42 -4.46 4.10
N ASP A 57 -17.14 -5.44 4.94
CA ASP A 57 -17.84 -5.61 6.23
C ASP A 57 -17.49 -4.44 7.17
N LEU A 58 -18.47 -3.60 7.50
CA LEU A 58 -18.28 -2.42 8.34
C LEU A 58 -17.83 -2.75 9.77
N SER A 59 -18.18 -3.92 10.30
CA SER A 59 -17.71 -4.35 11.62
C SER A 59 -16.21 -4.65 11.62
N LYS A 60 -15.72 -5.28 10.55
CA LYS A 60 -14.29 -5.51 10.34
C LYS A 60 -13.54 -4.22 10.09
N PHE A 61 -14.11 -3.33 9.28
CA PHE A 61 -13.53 -2.00 9.03
C PHE A 61 -13.41 -1.18 10.32
N SER A 62 -14.42 -1.21 11.17
CA SER A 62 -14.38 -0.53 12.47
C SER A 62 -13.26 -1.04 13.37
N LYS A 63 -13.00 -2.35 13.37
CA LYS A 63 -11.85 -2.93 14.10
C LYS A 63 -10.53 -2.43 13.54
N LEU A 64 -10.34 -2.46 12.21
CA LEU A 64 -9.14 -1.94 11.56
C LEU A 64 -8.93 -0.45 11.88
N SER A 65 -10.01 0.34 11.87
CA SER A 65 -9.94 1.75 12.26
C SER A 65 -9.48 1.94 13.71
N SER A 66 -9.98 1.11 14.63
CA SER A 66 -9.54 1.14 16.03
C SER A 66 -8.07 0.75 16.18
N GLU A 67 -7.64 -0.34 15.56
CA GLU A 67 -6.24 -0.79 15.57
C GLU A 67 -5.30 0.27 14.98
N TYR A 68 -5.74 0.95 13.91
CA TYR A 68 -4.96 2.02 13.28
C TYR A 68 -4.66 3.18 14.24
N SER A 69 -5.54 3.50 15.17
CA SER A 69 -5.32 4.57 16.15
C SER A 69 -4.05 4.36 16.97
N ASP A 70 -3.73 3.12 17.31
CA ASP A 70 -2.53 2.76 18.05
C ASP A 70 -1.34 2.57 17.11
N TYR A 71 -1.56 1.85 16.00
CA TYR A 71 -0.53 1.47 15.04
C TYR A 71 0.13 2.68 14.37
N LYS A 72 -0.64 3.73 14.05
CA LYS A 72 -0.14 4.93 13.36
C LYS A 72 0.98 5.66 14.11
N SER A 73 1.03 5.55 15.43
CA SER A 73 2.08 6.18 16.25
C SER A 73 3.48 5.58 15.99
N MET A 74 3.52 4.37 15.47
CA MET A 74 4.75 3.66 15.11
C MET A 74 5.17 3.88 13.65
N LEU A 75 4.23 4.30 12.78
CA LEU A 75 4.52 4.52 11.37
C LEU A 75 5.45 5.71 11.17
N PRO A 76 6.42 5.63 10.25
CA PRO A 76 7.16 6.80 9.81
C PRO A 76 6.20 7.83 9.21
N ALA A 77 6.41 9.09 9.58
CA ALA A 77 5.58 10.19 9.08
C ALA A 77 5.83 10.46 7.60
N SER A 78 4.76 10.85 6.89
CA SER A 78 4.85 11.39 5.54
C SER A 78 4.49 12.87 5.55
N SER A 79 5.08 13.65 4.65
CA SER A 79 4.72 15.05 4.41
C SER A 79 3.46 15.20 3.54
N GLU A 80 2.97 14.11 2.97
CA GLU A 80 1.81 14.08 2.09
C GLU A 80 0.79 13.06 2.56
N SER A 81 -0.49 13.33 2.26
CA SER A 81 -1.61 12.45 2.61
C SER A 81 -2.16 11.79 1.34
N PRO A 82 -1.92 10.49 1.11
CA PRO A 82 -2.51 9.79 -0.02
C PRO A 82 -4.02 9.56 0.20
N ASP A 83 -4.77 9.31 -0.87
CA ASP A 83 -6.10 8.74 -0.75
C ASP A 83 -5.99 7.26 -0.34
N LEU A 84 -6.88 6.80 0.53
CA LEU A 84 -6.92 5.40 1.00
C LEU A 84 -8.26 4.76 0.62
N ARG A 85 -8.18 3.57 0.03
CA ARG A 85 -9.35 2.78 -0.36
C ARG A 85 -9.28 1.40 0.26
N PHE A 86 -10.38 1.00 0.87
CA PHE A 86 -10.60 -0.38 1.28
C PHE A 86 -11.51 -1.06 0.25
N ARG A 87 -10.93 -1.95 -0.55
CA ARG A 87 -11.59 -2.68 -1.64
C ARG A 87 -11.09 -4.10 -1.73
N MET A 88 -11.95 -5.02 -2.18
CA MET A 88 -11.51 -6.35 -2.56
C MET A 88 -10.67 -6.29 -3.83
N THR A 89 -9.37 -6.57 -3.69
CA THR A 89 -8.38 -6.48 -4.78
C THR A 89 -8.10 -7.82 -5.47
N GLY A 90 -8.74 -8.90 -5.03
CA GLY A 90 -8.45 -10.27 -5.47
C GLY A 90 -8.48 -10.53 -6.99
N ARG A 91 -9.23 -9.73 -7.76
CA ARG A 91 -9.21 -9.78 -9.23
C ARG A 91 -7.88 -9.34 -9.84
N HIS A 92 -7.06 -8.64 -9.09
CA HIS A 92 -5.79 -8.07 -9.53
C HIS A 92 -4.59 -8.88 -9.04
N HIS A 93 -4.82 -10.02 -8.39
CA HIS A 93 -3.78 -10.85 -7.78
C HIS A 93 -2.85 -10.07 -6.84
N ALA A 94 -3.40 -9.02 -6.21
CA ALA A 94 -2.71 -8.17 -5.26
C ALA A 94 -3.58 -8.00 -4.01
N THR A 95 -2.97 -7.87 -2.86
CA THR A 95 -3.65 -7.60 -1.57
C THR A 95 -3.64 -6.12 -1.22
N GLY A 96 -2.70 -5.38 -1.80
CA GLY A 96 -2.60 -3.94 -1.74
C GLY A 96 -2.07 -3.38 -3.05
N VAL A 97 -2.25 -2.08 -3.26
CA VAL A 97 -1.76 -1.37 -4.45
C VAL A 97 -1.50 0.09 -4.10
N TYR A 98 -0.29 0.55 -4.36
CA TYR A 98 0.03 1.97 -4.39
C TYR A 98 0.13 2.47 -5.83
N THR A 99 -0.50 3.61 -6.13
CA THR A 99 -0.47 4.20 -7.46
C THR A 99 -0.44 5.72 -7.41
N ILE A 100 0.18 6.32 -8.43
CA ILE A 100 0.09 7.76 -8.69
C ILE A 100 -0.67 7.94 -10.00
N VAL A 101 -1.85 8.58 -9.92
CA VAL A 101 -2.73 8.80 -11.06
C VAL A 101 -3.05 10.29 -11.16
N ASN A 102 -2.66 10.92 -12.26
CA ASN A 102 -2.84 12.36 -12.48
C ASN A 102 -2.31 13.22 -11.30
N GLY A 103 -1.15 12.85 -10.78
CA GLY A 103 -0.51 13.52 -9.64
C GLY A 103 -1.12 13.18 -8.26
N ARG A 104 -2.21 12.41 -8.20
CA ARG A 104 -2.82 11.96 -6.94
C ARG A 104 -2.23 10.63 -6.51
N LYS A 105 -1.78 10.57 -5.27
CA LYS A 105 -1.26 9.36 -4.62
C LYS A 105 -2.42 8.57 -4.03
N ASN A 106 -2.46 7.28 -4.31
CA ASN A 106 -3.57 6.42 -3.90
C ASN A 106 -3.03 5.11 -3.33
N MET A 107 -3.59 4.70 -2.21
CA MET A 107 -3.41 3.38 -1.63
C MET A 107 -4.74 2.63 -1.71
N ALA A 108 -4.73 1.38 -2.14
CA ALA A 108 -5.86 0.48 -2.05
C ALA A 108 -5.44 -0.75 -1.25
N VAL A 109 -6.25 -1.15 -0.29
CA VAL A 109 -5.98 -2.26 0.63
C VAL A 109 -7.16 -3.22 0.61
N ASP A 110 -6.90 -4.51 0.42
CA ASP A 110 -7.92 -5.53 0.59
C ASP A 110 -8.17 -5.75 2.09
N PRO A 111 -9.40 -5.51 2.58
CA PRO A 111 -9.70 -5.64 4.02
C PRO A 111 -9.58 -7.08 4.54
N ARG A 112 -9.42 -8.07 3.64
CA ARG A 112 -9.13 -9.47 4.01
C ARG A 112 -7.64 -9.72 4.22
N ALA A 113 -6.80 -8.80 3.77
CA ALA A 113 -5.34 -8.85 3.89
C ALA A 113 -4.79 -7.47 4.33
N PRO A 114 -5.21 -6.97 5.51
CA PRO A 114 -4.88 -5.62 5.99
C PRO A 114 -3.37 -5.40 6.19
N HIS A 115 -2.57 -6.44 6.38
CA HIS A 115 -1.11 -6.36 6.45
C HIS A 115 -0.47 -5.70 5.22
N SER A 116 -1.14 -5.74 4.05
CA SER A 116 -0.67 -5.03 2.86
C SER A 116 -0.66 -3.50 3.03
N PHE A 117 -1.40 -2.95 4.00
CA PHE A 117 -1.39 -1.52 4.29
C PHE A 117 0.02 -1.00 4.56
N THR A 118 0.78 -1.68 5.39
CA THR A 118 2.15 -1.28 5.72
C THR A 118 3.06 -1.31 4.50
N HIS A 119 2.96 -2.34 3.67
CA HIS A 119 3.68 -2.42 2.40
C HIS A 119 3.39 -1.21 1.50
N GLU A 120 2.11 -0.87 1.30
CA GLU A 120 1.70 0.26 0.46
C GLU A 120 2.07 1.61 1.08
N TRP A 121 2.10 1.71 2.43
CA TRP A 121 2.59 2.90 3.12
C TRP A 121 4.06 3.15 2.84
N PHE A 122 4.91 2.12 2.82
CA PHE A 122 6.32 2.27 2.47
C PHE A 122 6.52 2.63 0.99
N HIS A 123 5.69 2.14 0.07
CA HIS A 123 5.66 2.69 -1.29
C HIS A 123 5.30 4.17 -1.28
N HIS A 124 4.31 4.59 -0.49
CA HIS A 124 3.97 6.00 -0.37
C HIS A 124 5.15 6.84 0.12
N LEU A 125 5.86 6.40 1.15
CA LEU A 125 7.05 7.09 1.66
C LEU A 125 8.14 7.21 0.60
N ASP A 126 8.40 6.15 -0.14
CA ASP A 126 9.41 6.11 -1.20
C ASP A 126 9.16 7.18 -2.28
N PHE A 127 7.90 7.42 -2.60
CA PHE A 127 7.48 8.39 -3.63
C PHE A 127 7.05 9.76 -3.07
N SER A 128 7.22 10.02 -1.78
CA SER A 128 6.72 11.24 -1.11
C SER A 128 7.81 12.02 -0.39
N THR A 129 9.05 11.90 -0.83
CA THR A 129 10.16 12.69 -0.30
C THR A 129 10.03 14.16 -0.71
N PRO A 130 10.42 15.11 0.14
CA PRO A 130 10.32 16.55 -0.15
C PRO A 130 11.07 17.01 -1.39
N ASP A 131 12.16 16.33 -1.74
CA ASP A 131 12.99 16.62 -2.91
C ASP A 131 12.53 15.86 -4.17
N GLY A 132 11.51 15.02 -4.05
CA GLY A 132 10.98 14.19 -5.14
C GLY A 132 11.87 13.02 -5.54
N GLN A 133 12.95 12.75 -4.78
CA GLN A 133 13.79 11.59 -5.03
C GLN A 133 13.29 10.37 -4.24
N GLN A 134 13.30 9.20 -4.88
CA GLN A 134 12.90 7.98 -4.20
C GLN A 134 13.97 7.55 -3.19
N ILE A 135 13.55 7.18 -1.97
CA ILE A 135 14.44 6.64 -0.92
C ILE A 135 15.11 5.35 -1.42
N SER A 136 14.36 4.51 -2.14
CA SER A 136 14.87 3.28 -2.73
C SER A 136 15.99 3.50 -3.76
N ARG A 137 16.18 4.73 -4.23
CA ARG A 137 17.25 5.12 -5.17
C ARG A 137 18.42 5.82 -4.48
N ASP A 138 18.34 6.04 -3.18
CA ASP A 138 19.46 6.56 -2.43
C ASP A 138 20.71 5.66 -2.58
N PRO A 139 21.93 6.22 -2.71
CA PRO A 139 23.15 5.45 -2.88
C PRO A 139 23.41 4.40 -1.80
N GLU A 140 23.06 4.71 -0.53
CA GLU A 140 23.23 3.78 0.59
C GLU A 140 22.23 2.61 0.46
N PHE A 141 20.97 2.90 0.12
CA PHE A 141 19.98 1.86 -0.10
C PHE A 141 20.26 1.01 -1.34
N LYS A 142 20.82 1.59 -2.40
CA LYS A 142 21.27 0.83 -3.59
C LYS A 142 22.30 -0.23 -3.27
N ALA A 143 23.20 0.03 -2.31
CA ALA A 143 24.16 -0.98 -1.86
C ALA A 143 23.46 -2.18 -1.20
N ILE A 144 22.42 -1.92 -0.38
CA ILE A 144 21.58 -2.96 0.23
C ILE A 144 20.86 -3.76 -0.86
N VAL A 145 20.25 -3.09 -1.83
CA VAL A 145 19.56 -3.74 -2.96
C VAL A 145 20.51 -4.64 -3.75
N ALA A 146 21.71 -4.16 -4.06
CA ALA A 146 22.72 -4.95 -4.79
C ALA A 146 23.08 -6.22 -4.01
N HIS A 147 23.39 -6.09 -2.73
CA HIS A 147 23.72 -7.23 -1.89
C HIS A 147 22.54 -8.23 -1.77
N TYR A 148 21.31 -7.73 -1.59
CA TYR A 148 20.13 -8.60 -1.53
C TYR A 148 19.94 -9.39 -2.83
N LYS A 149 20.11 -8.74 -4.00
CA LYS A 149 19.98 -9.40 -5.31
C LYS A 149 21.03 -10.49 -5.58
N GLU A 150 22.20 -10.36 -4.96
CA GLU A 150 23.28 -11.37 -5.04
C GLU A 150 23.02 -12.58 -4.15
N THR A 151 22.34 -12.38 -3.02
CA THR A 151 22.18 -13.40 -1.98
C THR A 151 20.83 -14.09 -2.00
N VAL A 152 19.81 -13.47 -2.60
CA VAL A 152 18.45 -14.03 -2.61
C VAL A 152 18.35 -15.25 -3.53
N ASP A 153 17.69 -16.29 -3.04
CA ASP A 153 17.33 -17.45 -3.85
C ASP A 153 16.18 -17.12 -4.81
N ARG A 154 16.49 -16.88 -6.07
CA ARG A 154 15.52 -16.54 -7.10
C ARG A 154 14.57 -17.72 -7.43
N ASP A 155 15.00 -18.93 -7.28
CA ASP A 155 14.20 -20.12 -7.57
C ASP A 155 13.13 -20.34 -6.49
N ALA A 156 13.41 -19.92 -5.25
CA ALA A 156 12.46 -19.93 -4.15
C ALA A 156 11.33 -18.89 -4.28
N MET A 157 11.45 -17.91 -5.15
CA MET A 157 10.46 -16.83 -5.32
C MET A 157 9.14 -17.27 -5.97
N GLY A 158 9.04 -18.51 -6.43
CA GLY A 158 7.83 -19.18 -6.92
C GLY A 158 6.93 -18.35 -7.84
N GLY A 159 6.81 -18.66 -9.12
CA GLY A 159 5.76 -18.20 -10.05
C GLY A 159 5.55 -16.69 -10.26
N SER A 160 6.16 -15.85 -9.46
CA SER A 160 6.12 -14.39 -9.55
C SER A 160 7.19 -13.90 -10.51
N ASP A 161 6.96 -12.77 -11.17
CA ASP A 161 7.98 -12.09 -11.97
C ASP A 161 9.15 -11.66 -11.03
N PRO A 162 10.33 -12.35 -11.07
CA PRO A 162 11.42 -12.07 -10.16
C PRO A 162 11.97 -10.64 -10.32
N ASP A 163 11.93 -10.08 -11.52
CA ASP A 163 12.47 -8.75 -11.79
C ASP A 163 11.59 -7.67 -11.15
N ARG A 164 10.27 -7.84 -11.20
CA ARG A 164 9.35 -6.99 -10.45
C ARG A 164 9.58 -7.11 -8.95
N TYR A 165 9.71 -8.34 -8.45
CA TYR A 165 9.91 -8.62 -7.03
C TYR A 165 11.22 -8.05 -6.49
N LEU A 166 12.23 -7.92 -7.34
CA LEU A 166 13.55 -7.39 -7.01
C LEU A 166 13.72 -5.91 -7.42
N ALA A 167 12.64 -5.22 -7.79
CA ALA A 167 12.70 -3.78 -7.98
C ALA A 167 13.10 -3.07 -6.66
N PRO A 168 13.92 -2.02 -6.68
CA PRO A 168 14.37 -1.32 -5.48
C PRO A 168 13.20 -0.86 -4.60
N THR A 169 12.11 -0.36 -5.18
CA THR A 169 10.90 0.08 -4.48
C THR A 169 10.21 -1.08 -3.75
N GLU A 170 10.18 -2.26 -4.36
CA GLU A 170 9.61 -3.46 -3.75
C GLU A 170 10.48 -3.99 -2.60
N ILE A 171 11.79 -3.92 -2.73
CA ILE A 171 12.73 -4.29 -1.66
C ILE A 171 12.57 -3.31 -0.50
N PHE A 172 12.45 -2.01 -0.78
CA PHE A 172 12.23 -0.98 0.24
C PHE A 172 10.92 -1.20 0.99
N ALA A 173 9.81 -1.43 0.27
CA ALA A 173 8.51 -1.64 0.88
C ALA A 173 8.50 -2.88 1.79
N ARG A 174 9.10 -4.00 1.36
CA ARG A 174 9.20 -5.21 2.18
C ARG A 174 10.13 -5.07 3.39
N ALA A 175 11.23 -4.36 3.22
CA ALA A 175 12.10 -4.07 4.35
C ALA A 175 11.37 -3.23 5.42
N GLY A 176 10.57 -2.27 4.98
CA GLY A 176 9.74 -1.46 5.85
C GLY A 176 8.62 -2.26 6.54
N GLU A 177 7.95 -3.14 5.80
CA GLU A 177 6.94 -4.06 6.34
C GLU A 177 7.54 -4.94 7.45
N LEU A 178 8.70 -5.56 7.19
CA LEU A 178 9.40 -6.38 8.18
C LEU A 178 9.84 -5.56 9.40
N TRP A 179 10.37 -4.37 9.19
CA TRP A 179 10.79 -3.47 10.27
C TRP A 179 9.61 -3.06 11.16
N MET A 180 8.44 -2.76 10.56
CA MET A 180 7.23 -2.44 11.32
C MET A 180 6.69 -3.64 12.07
N HIS A 181 6.72 -4.83 11.47
CA HIS A 181 6.32 -6.06 12.15
C HIS A 181 7.16 -6.32 13.42
N GLU A 182 8.46 -6.15 13.35
CA GLU A 182 9.32 -6.30 14.53
C GLU A 182 9.05 -5.23 15.58
N ARG A 183 8.82 -3.99 15.19
CA ARG A 183 8.46 -2.90 16.13
C ARG A 183 7.12 -3.17 16.85
N ASP A 184 6.11 -3.61 16.11
CA ASP A 184 4.79 -3.93 16.69
C ASP A 184 4.93 -5.07 17.69
N LYS A 185 5.68 -6.10 17.35
CA LYS A 185 5.98 -7.23 18.23
C LYS A 185 6.76 -6.81 19.51
N GLU A 186 7.78 -5.96 19.39
CA GLU A 186 8.52 -5.40 20.52
C GLU A 186 7.62 -4.56 21.44
N ALA A 187 6.65 -3.86 20.88
CA ALA A 187 5.63 -3.11 21.63
C ALA A 187 4.58 -4.01 22.29
N GLY A 188 4.65 -5.33 22.10
CA GLY A 188 3.65 -6.29 22.58
C GLY A 188 2.36 -6.29 21.79
N GLY A 189 2.38 -5.69 20.57
CA GLY A 189 1.27 -5.66 19.66
C GLY A 189 1.08 -6.96 18.87
N CYS A 190 -0.08 -7.10 18.28
CA CYS A 190 -0.42 -8.11 17.29
C CYS A 190 -1.35 -7.48 16.26
N SER A 191 -0.93 -6.34 15.72
CA SER A 191 -1.70 -5.57 14.73
C SER A 191 -2.04 -6.41 13.50
N SER A 192 -3.17 -6.08 12.89
CA SER A 192 -3.59 -6.65 11.60
C SER A 192 -2.82 -6.08 10.40
N PHE A 193 -2.08 -4.98 10.62
CA PHE A 193 -1.35 -4.22 9.60
C PHE A 193 0.05 -4.74 9.30
#